data_73dfcb6670cd96f02735cea351cfff26
#
_entry.id   73dfcb6670cd96f02735cea351cfff26
#
_cell.length_a   1.000
_cell.length_b   1.000
_cell.length_c   1.000
_cell.angle_alpha   90.00
_cell.angle_beta   90.00
_cell.angle_gamma   90.00
#
_symmetry.space_group_name_H-M   'P 1'
#
loop_
_entity.id
_entity.type
_entity.pdbx_description
1 polymer ?
#
loop_
_entity_poly.entity_id
_entity_poly.type
_entity_poly.pdbx_seq_one_letter_code
_entity_poly.pdbx_strand_id
1 'polypeptide(L)'
;MKYLINYKSILILFCLILSACSGASNFIKPEVENGTAAESKEVKKKAPIVLIDDNGKLTDIFKSGGDEIGSVNKYLWQASLEILNFLPINSADPFSGIIVFGKGKAPGSSKAYDATVYISDPALDARSLSVTVRSTNGTISSAAKREIENAILSRARQL
;
A
#
# COMPACT_ATOMS: atom_id res chain seq x y z
N MET A 1 11.61 54.10 -16.04
CA MET A 1 11.08 54.17 -14.68
C MET A 1 11.29 52.86 -14.00
N LYS A 2 12.26 52.75 -13.08
CA LYS A 2 12.60 51.53 -12.35
C LYS A 2 11.79 51.52 -11.05
N TYR A 3 10.80 50.62 -10.95
CA TYR A 3 10.07 50.39 -9.71
C TYR A 3 10.93 49.58 -8.77
N LEU A 4 11.67 50.21 -7.90
CA LEU A 4 12.30 49.60 -6.72
C LEU A 4 11.17 49.29 -5.73
N ILE A 5 10.54 48.14 -5.90
CA ILE A 5 9.63 47.63 -4.89
C ILE A 5 10.51 47.18 -3.72
N ASN A 6 10.46 47.96 -2.63
CA ASN A 6 11.18 47.64 -1.40
C ASN A 6 10.72 46.28 -0.86
N TYR A 7 11.62 45.30 -0.80
CA TYR A 7 11.31 43.96 -0.30
C TYR A 7 10.68 43.97 1.10
N LYS A 8 11.00 45.01 1.91
CA LYS A 8 10.37 45.26 3.22
C LYS A 8 8.86 45.48 3.11
N SER A 9 8.39 46.15 2.06
CA SER A 9 6.94 46.38 1.82
C SER A 9 6.23 45.11 1.45
N ILE A 10 6.87 44.20 0.66
CA ILE A 10 6.35 42.92 0.30
C ILE A 10 6.26 41.98 1.53
N LEU A 11 7.27 42.05 2.41
CA LEU A 11 7.32 41.24 3.62
C LEU A 11 6.24 41.65 4.64
N ILE A 12 5.94 42.96 4.76
CA ILE A 12 4.84 43.46 5.58
C ILE A 12 3.47 43.05 5.02
N LEU A 13 3.31 43.07 3.69
CA LEU A 13 2.06 42.64 3.03
C LEU A 13 1.85 41.14 3.19
N PHE A 14 2.92 40.34 3.16
CA PHE A 14 2.84 38.89 3.35
C PHE A 14 2.48 38.51 4.79
N CYS A 15 2.95 39.26 5.80
CA CYS A 15 2.57 39.06 7.21
C CYS A 15 1.09 39.39 7.49
N LEU A 16 0.48 40.32 6.77
CA LEU A 16 -0.93 40.70 6.96
C LEU A 16 -1.92 39.66 6.42
N ILE A 17 -1.49 38.78 5.50
CA ILE A 17 -2.35 37.75 4.92
C ILE A 17 -2.41 36.49 5.81
N LEU A 18 -1.48 36.28 6.73
CA LEU A 18 -1.44 35.10 7.61
C LEU A 18 -2.30 35.22 8.89
N SER A 19 -2.94 36.35 9.18
CA SER A 19 -3.72 36.55 10.41
C SER A 19 -5.22 36.26 10.32
N ALA A 20 -5.71 35.71 9.21
CA ALA A 20 -7.14 35.43 9.00
C ALA A 20 -7.46 33.91 8.99
N CYS A 21 -7.01 33.17 10.00
CA CYS A 21 -7.54 31.82 10.22
C CYS A 21 -7.72 31.56 11.73
N SER A 22 -8.66 32.33 12.34
CA SER A 22 -9.26 31.99 13.63
C SER A 22 -10.66 31.44 13.37
N GLY A 23 -10.73 30.16 13.01
CA GLY A 23 -11.97 29.39 12.85
C GLY A 23 -12.20 28.55 14.11
N ALA A 24 -13.28 28.84 14.82
CA ALA A 24 -13.73 28.25 16.04
C ALA A 24 -13.84 26.72 15.96
N SER A 25 -13.14 26.02 16.84
CA SER A 25 -13.35 24.61 17.17
C SER A 25 -14.60 24.47 18.03
N ASN A 26 -15.74 24.10 17.43
CA ASN A 26 -16.88 23.59 18.17
C ASN A 26 -16.55 22.19 18.69
N PHE A 27 -16.13 22.15 19.93
CA PHE A 27 -15.98 20.94 20.73
C PHE A 27 -17.38 20.46 21.13
N ILE A 28 -17.92 19.49 20.37
CA ILE A 28 -19.14 18.77 20.77
C ILE A 28 -18.74 17.80 21.88
N LYS A 29 -19.12 18.12 23.12
CA LYS A 29 -19.15 17.17 24.22
C LYS A 29 -20.17 16.07 23.93
N PRO A 30 -19.84 14.78 24.04
CA PRO A 30 -20.86 13.75 24.12
C PRO A 30 -21.52 13.80 25.53
N GLU A 31 -22.78 14.14 25.52
CA GLU A 31 -23.67 14.03 26.69
C GLU A 31 -23.97 12.55 26.93
N VAL A 32 -23.64 12.08 28.12
CA VAL A 32 -23.94 10.72 28.55
C VAL A 32 -25.39 10.70 29.02
N GLU A 33 -26.30 10.17 28.23
CA GLU A 33 -27.65 9.86 28.64
C GLU A 33 -27.77 8.35 28.90
N ASN A 34 -28.05 8.02 30.16
CA ASN A 34 -28.40 6.69 30.64
C ASN A 34 -29.76 6.27 30.06
N GLY A 35 -29.79 5.14 29.38
CA GLY A 35 -31.04 4.56 28.92
C GLY A 35 -30.90 3.13 28.40
N THR A 36 -31.09 2.18 29.34
CA THR A 36 -31.79 0.88 29.19
C THR A 36 -31.27 -0.13 28.17
N ALA A 37 -30.95 -1.29 28.74
CA ALA A 37 -30.63 -2.57 28.13
C ALA A 37 -31.42 -2.92 26.87
N ALA A 38 -30.68 -3.23 25.79
CA ALA A 38 -31.13 -4.14 24.74
C ALA A 38 -29.91 -4.75 24.04
N GLU A 39 -29.76 -6.05 24.29
CA GLU A 39 -29.23 -7.06 23.36
C GLU A 39 -27.83 -6.84 22.78
N SER A 40 -26.84 -7.32 23.52
CA SER A 40 -25.49 -7.54 23.02
C SER A 40 -25.55 -8.59 21.91
N LYS A 41 -25.59 -8.13 20.66
CA LYS A 41 -25.14 -8.94 19.52
C LYS A 41 -23.64 -9.15 19.70
N GLU A 42 -23.32 -10.38 20.02
CA GLU A 42 -21.98 -10.95 20.09
C GLU A 42 -21.17 -10.52 18.88
N VAL A 43 -20.28 -9.55 19.08
CA VAL A 43 -19.23 -9.25 18.11
C VAL A 43 -18.33 -10.46 18.14
N LYS A 44 -18.53 -11.39 17.21
CA LYS A 44 -17.56 -12.45 16.89
C LYS A 44 -16.21 -11.76 16.74
N LYS A 45 -15.35 -11.91 17.76
CA LYS A 45 -13.93 -11.59 17.65
C LYS A 45 -13.41 -12.34 16.42
N LYS A 46 -13.19 -11.61 15.31
CA LYS A 46 -12.45 -12.15 14.17
C LYS A 46 -11.11 -12.56 14.74
N ALA A 47 -10.81 -13.85 14.64
CA ALA A 47 -9.49 -14.37 14.97
C ALA A 47 -8.43 -13.56 14.22
N PRO A 48 -7.24 -13.36 14.78
CA PRO A 48 -6.15 -12.68 14.07
C PRO A 48 -5.93 -13.42 12.76
N ILE A 49 -5.94 -12.68 11.66
CA ILE A 49 -5.68 -13.23 10.33
C ILE A 49 -4.21 -13.67 10.34
N VAL A 50 -3.99 -14.98 10.40
CA VAL A 50 -2.65 -15.56 10.26
C VAL A 50 -2.28 -15.42 8.79
N LEU A 51 -1.42 -14.46 8.49
CA LEU A 51 -1.00 -14.14 7.12
C LEU A 51 -0.02 -15.18 6.55
N ILE A 52 0.60 -15.99 7.41
CA ILE A 52 1.60 -16.99 7.04
C ILE A 52 1.32 -18.24 7.86
N ASP A 53 1.03 -19.37 7.19
CA ASP A 53 1.02 -20.70 7.76
C ASP A 53 2.44 -21.12 8.16
N ASP A 54 2.58 -22.06 9.12
CA ASP A 54 3.84 -22.65 9.57
C ASP A 54 4.68 -23.26 8.42
N ASN A 55 4.07 -23.46 7.26
CA ASN A 55 4.72 -23.87 6.01
C ASN A 55 5.08 -22.70 5.08
N GLY A 56 4.94 -21.44 5.53
CA GLY A 56 5.25 -20.25 4.75
C GLY A 56 4.27 -19.98 3.59
N LYS A 57 3.07 -20.56 3.60
CA LYS A 57 2.11 -20.49 2.53
C LYS A 57 0.99 -19.48 2.85
N LEU A 58 0.92 -18.39 2.12
CA LEU A 58 -0.10 -17.33 2.23
C LEU A 58 -1.48 -17.71 1.66
N THR A 59 -1.85 -18.99 1.68
CA THR A 59 -3.03 -19.49 0.97
C THR A 59 -4.34 -19.34 1.74
N ASP A 60 -4.31 -19.16 3.06
CA ASP A 60 -5.55 -19.16 3.85
C ASP A 60 -6.34 -17.85 3.81
N ILE A 61 -5.70 -16.74 3.43
CA ILE A 61 -6.39 -15.45 3.27
C ILE A 61 -7.45 -15.54 2.16
N PHE A 62 -7.19 -16.31 1.11
CA PHE A 62 -8.08 -16.48 -0.03
C PHE A 62 -9.04 -17.66 0.08
N LYS A 63 -8.86 -18.55 1.06
CA LYS A 63 -9.76 -19.69 1.31
C LYS A 63 -10.96 -19.34 2.19
N SER A 64 -10.84 -18.32 3.02
CA SER A 64 -11.78 -18.04 4.10
C SER A 64 -12.92 -17.08 3.73
N GLY A 65 -13.31 -16.96 2.52
CA GLY A 65 -14.45 -16.14 2.15
C GLY A 65 -14.39 -15.70 0.70
N GLY A 66 -15.16 -16.34 -0.13
CA GLY A 66 -15.48 -15.76 -1.44
C GLY A 66 -16.04 -14.35 -1.23
N ASP A 67 -15.66 -13.45 -2.07
CA ASP A 67 -16.22 -12.14 -2.41
C ASP A 67 -15.84 -10.89 -1.61
N GLU A 68 -15.12 -10.94 -0.46
CA GLU A 68 -14.87 -9.71 0.31
C GLU A 68 -13.41 -9.44 0.70
N ILE A 69 -12.45 -10.15 0.19
CA ILE A 69 -11.04 -9.81 0.43
C ILE A 69 -10.57 -8.87 -0.66
N GLY A 70 -10.79 -7.58 -0.44
CA GLY A 70 -10.15 -6.49 -1.20
C GLY A 70 -10.35 -6.57 -2.72
N SER A 71 -10.35 -5.46 -3.37
CA SER A 71 -10.41 -5.32 -4.82
C SER A 71 -9.16 -5.82 -5.56
N VAL A 72 -8.39 -6.76 -4.98
CA VAL A 72 -7.14 -7.27 -5.57
C VAL A 72 -7.32 -8.61 -6.26
N ASN A 73 -6.66 -8.76 -7.42
CA ASN A 73 -6.61 -10.03 -8.13
C ASN A 73 -5.75 -11.05 -7.36
N LYS A 74 -6.36 -12.16 -6.92
CA LYS A 74 -5.68 -13.22 -6.15
C LYS A 74 -4.53 -13.89 -6.93
N TYR A 75 -4.66 -14.02 -8.24
CA TYR A 75 -3.62 -14.64 -9.07
C TYR A 75 -2.41 -13.72 -9.23
N LEU A 76 -2.63 -12.42 -9.41
CA LEU A 76 -1.54 -11.43 -9.41
C LEU A 76 -0.84 -11.38 -8.05
N TRP A 77 -1.61 -11.45 -6.97
CA TRP A 77 -1.06 -11.51 -5.62
C TRP A 77 -0.15 -12.72 -5.42
N GLN A 78 -0.67 -13.91 -5.70
CA GLN A 78 0.09 -15.16 -5.56
C GLN A 78 1.32 -15.18 -6.47
N ALA A 79 1.16 -14.82 -7.74
CA ALA A 79 2.27 -14.76 -8.69
C ALA A 79 3.37 -13.78 -8.25
N SER A 80 3.00 -12.64 -7.66
CA SER A 80 3.98 -11.68 -7.13
C SER A 80 4.83 -12.27 -6.02
N LEU A 81 4.20 -13.02 -5.10
CA LEU A 81 4.90 -13.72 -4.02
C LEU A 81 5.81 -14.84 -4.54
N GLU A 82 5.38 -15.57 -5.56
CA GLU A 82 6.18 -16.65 -6.16
C GLU A 82 7.37 -16.13 -6.96
N ILE A 83 7.20 -15.10 -7.78
CA ILE A 83 8.27 -14.53 -8.61
C ILE A 83 9.31 -13.80 -7.77
N LEU A 84 8.89 -13.11 -6.71
CA LEU A 84 9.76 -12.33 -5.84
C LEU A 84 10.15 -13.05 -4.54
N ASN A 85 10.01 -14.38 -4.50
CA ASN A 85 10.25 -15.21 -3.30
C ASN A 85 11.68 -15.14 -2.73
N PHE A 86 12.64 -14.65 -3.52
CA PHE A 86 14.02 -14.41 -3.07
C PHE A 86 14.18 -13.16 -2.22
N LEU A 87 13.13 -12.33 -2.10
CA LEU A 87 13.08 -11.15 -1.25
C LEU A 87 12.25 -11.46 0.01
N PRO A 88 12.70 -11.07 1.20
CA PRO A 88 11.91 -11.21 2.41
C PRO A 88 10.69 -10.27 2.35
N ILE A 89 9.55 -10.71 2.84
CA ILE A 89 8.34 -9.90 2.90
C ILE A 89 8.40 -9.04 4.17
N ASN A 90 8.36 -7.72 4.00
CA ASN A 90 8.30 -6.77 5.12
C ASN A 90 6.86 -6.46 5.53
N SER A 91 5.97 -6.33 4.56
CA SER A 91 4.56 -6.05 4.78
C SER A 91 3.75 -6.54 3.58
N ALA A 92 2.56 -7.04 3.85
CA ALA A 92 1.63 -7.47 2.81
C ALA A 92 0.21 -7.13 3.28
N ASP A 93 -0.48 -6.27 2.52
CA ASP A 93 -1.85 -5.85 2.81
C ASP A 93 -2.74 -6.13 1.59
N PRO A 94 -3.54 -7.19 1.63
CA PRO A 94 -4.42 -7.56 0.54
C PRO A 94 -5.60 -6.58 0.35
N PHE A 95 -5.91 -5.74 1.34
CA PHE A 95 -7.00 -4.76 1.21
C PHE A 95 -6.58 -3.55 0.38
N SER A 96 -5.36 -3.06 0.59
CA SER A 96 -4.79 -1.99 -0.22
C SER A 96 -4.11 -2.49 -1.50
N GLY A 97 -3.90 -3.80 -1.61
CA GLY A 97 -3.21 -4.40 -2.75
C GLY A 97 -1.70 -4.17 -2.76
N ILE A 98 -1.10 -3.88 -1.61
CA ILE A 98 0.32 -3.54 -1.51
C ILE A 98 1.10 -4.69 -0.87
N ILE A 99 2.20 -5.09 -1.53
CA ILE A 99 3.21 -5.98 -0.98
C ILE A 99 4.54 -5.24 -0.95
N VAL A 100 5.14 -5.13 0.21
CA VAL A 100 6.47 -4.53 0.39
C VAL A 100 7.47 -5.63 0.69
N PHE A 101 8.42 -5.80 -0.20
CA PHE A 101 9.54 -6.72 -0.04
C PHE A 101 10.76 -5.97 0.50
N GLY A 102 11.45 -6.60 1.44
CA GLY A 102 12.69 -6.12 2.00
C GLY A 102 13.89 -6.42 1.11
N LYS A 103 15.07 -6.04 1.60
CA LYS A 103 16.32 -6.23 0.85
C LYS A 103 16.69 -7.71 0.76
N GLY A 104 16.87 -8.18 -0.45
CA GLY A 104 17.34 -9.52 -0.78
C GLY A 104 18.21 -9.52 -2.03
N LYS A 105 18.81 -10.65 -2.36
CA LYS A 105 19.64 -10.81 -3.55
C LYS A 105 18.93 -11.71 -4.55
N ALA A 106 18.82 -11.25 -5.79
CA ALA A 106 18.29 -12.10 -6.87
C ALA A 106 19.27 -13.25 -7.18
N PRO A 107 18.77 -14.43 -7.57
CA PRO A 107 19.61 -15.54 -8.01
C PRO A 107 20.62 -15.09 -9.08
N GLY A 108 21.88 -15.39 -8.87
CA GLY A 108 22.97 -14.99 -9.81
C GLY A 108 23.40 -13.52 -9.73
N SER A 109 22.84 -12.73 -8.83
CA SER A 109 23.22 -11.32 -8.63
C SER A 109 23.97 -11.10 -7.33
N SER A 110 25.01 -10.28 -7.37
CA SER A 110 25.72 -9.78 -6.18
C SER A 110 25.02 -8.57 -5.55
N LYS A 111 24.11 -7.93 -6.29
CA LYS A 111 23.41 -6.69 -5.84
C LYS A 111 22.20 -7.05 -4.98
N ALA A 112 21.97 -6.23 -3.96
CA ALA A 112 20.74 -6.30 -3.17
C ALA A 112 19.65 -5.43 -3.83
N TYR A 113 18.41 -5.94 -3.77
CA TYR A 113 17.22 -5.29 -4.29
C TYR A 113 16.15 -5.24 -3.19
N ASP A 114 15.32 -4.24 -3.23
CA ASP A 114 14.02 -4.17 -2.53
C ASP A 114 12.92 -3.89 -3.58
N ALA A 115 11.72 -4.36 -3.29
CA ALA A 115 10.61 -4.23 -4.23
C ALA A 115 9.32 -3.84 -3.52
N THR A 116 8.46 -3.12 -4.23
CA THR A 116 7.08 -2.89 -3.84
C THR A 116 6.18 -3.25 -5.02
N VAL A 117 5.21 -4.09 -4.77
CA VAL A 117 4.17 -4.47 -5.73
C VAL A 117 2.88 -3.80 -5.31
N TYR A 118 2.18 -3.21 -6.27
CA TYR A 118 0.86 -2.64 -6.09
C TYR A 118 -0.10 -3.26 -7.11
N ILE A 119 -1.19 -3.82 -6.62
CA ILE A 119 -2.27 -4.42 -7.41
C ILE A 119 -3.52 -3.56 -7.18
N SER A 120 -3.94 -2.82 -8.20
CA SER A 120 -4.97 -1.79 -8.08
C SER A 120 -6.38 -2.26 -8.47
N ASP A 121 -6.51 -3.44 -9.07
CA ASP A 121 -7.77 -3.87 -9.68
C ASP A 121 -7.89 -5.41 -9.66
N PRO A 122 -9.11 -5.99 -9.53
CA PRO A 122 -9.31 -7.42 -9.62
C PRO A 122 -9.10 -8.01 -11.03
N ALA A 123 -8.99 -7.18 -12.06
CA ALA A 123 -8.73 -7.66 -13.42
C ALA A 123 -7.31 -8.22 -13.57
N LEU A 124 -7.16 -9.33 -14.31
CA LEU A 124 -5.88 -9.89 -14.66
C LEU A 124 -5.30 -9.17 -15.89
N ASP A 125 -4.91 -7.93 -15.71
CA ASP A 125 -4.41 -7.03 -16.75
C ASP A 125 -3.08 -6.39 -16.31
N ALA A 126 -2.28 -5.97 -17.29
CA ALA A 126 -1.04 -5.24 -17.04
C ALA A 126 -1.25 -3.89 -16.32
N ARG A 127 -2.42 -3.27 -16.50
CA ARG A 127 -2.78 -2.03 -15.83
C ARG A 127 -3.06 -2.20 -14.34
N SER A 128 -3.46 -3.40 -13.95
CA SER A 128 -3.77 -3.74 -12.57
C SER A 128 -2.52 -3.99 -11.72
N LEU A 129 -1.33 -4.06 -12.34
CA LEU A 129 -0.09 -4.40 -11.69
C LEU A 129 0.94 -3.28 -11.88
N SER A 130 1.51 -2.82 -10.78
CA SER A 130 2.66 -1.90 -10.79
C SER A 130 3.75 -2.41 -9.86
N VAL A 131 4.96 -2.54 -10.39
CA VAL A 131 6.12 -3.01 -9.62
C VAL A 131 7.16 -1.90 -9.54
N THR A 132 7.65 -1.61 -8.36
CA THR A 132 8.79 -0.71 -8.15
C THR A 132 9.91 -1.52 -7.54
N VAL A 133 11.06 -1.55 -8.20
CA VAL A 133 12.25 -2.24 -7.69
C VAL A 133 13.39 -1.25 -7.58
N ARG A 134 14.08 -1.28 -6.45
CA ARG A 134 15.27 -0.47 -6.20
C ARG A 134 16.46 -1.38 -5.92
N SER A 135 17.61 -0.94 -6.33
CA SER A 135 18.89 -1.56 -5.99
C SER A 135 19.72 -0.59 -5.16
N THR A 136 20.86 -1.04 -4.68
CA THR A 136 21.83 -0.20 -3.96
C THR A 136 22.24 1.06 -4.74
N ASN A 137 22.16 1.02 -6.09
CA ASN A 137 22.55 2.12 -6.97
C ASN A 137 21.37 2.94 -7.51
N GLY A 138 20.17 2.80 -6.95
CA GLY A 138 18.95 3.48 -7.38
C GLY A 138 17.93 2.54 -8.01
N THR A 139 16.96 3.11 -8.73
CA THR A 139 15.91 2.35 -9.40
C THR A 139 16.47 1.54 -10.59
N ILE A 140 15.86 0.38 -10.85
CA ILE A 140 16.18 -0.42 -12.04
C ILE A 140 15.68 0.28 -13.31
N SER A 141 16.17 -0.18 -14.45
CA SER A 141 15.72 0.33 -15.76
C SER A 141 14.25 0.02 -16.01
N SER A 142 13.59 0.84 -16.83
CA SER A 142 12.19 0.61 -17.23
C SER A 142 12.00 -0.72 -17.98
N ALA A 143 13.01 -1.17 -18.73
CA ALA A 143 13.01 -2.47 -19.38
C ALA A 143 13.00 -3.62 -18.37
N ALA A 144 13.89 -3.58 -17.38
CA ALA A 144 13.93 -4.59 -16.32
C ALA A 144 12.63 -4.61 -15.47
N LYS A 145 12.04 -3.44 -15.20
CA LYS A 145 10.73 -3.35 -14.54
C LYS A 145 9.66 -4.10 -15.34
N ARG A 146 9.56 -3.86 -16.66
CA ARG A 146 8.58 -4.53 -17.52
C ARG A 146 8.79 -6.04 -17.59
N GLU A 147 10.02 -6.51 -17.57
CA GLU A 147 10.31 -7.95 -17.53
C GLU A 147 9.75 -8.61 -16.26
N ILE A 148 9.91 -7.96 -15.12
CA ILE A 148 9.36 -8.45 -13.86
C ILE A 148 7.83 -8.43 -13.89
N GLU A 149 7.21 -7.35 -14.35
CA GLU A 149 5.76 -7.23 -14.52
C GLU A 149 5.21 -8.31 -15.47
N ASN A 150 5.87 -8.56 -16.58
CA ASN A 150 5.51 -9.61 -17.53
C ASN A 150 5.67 -11.02 -16.94
N ALA A 151 6.72 -11.27 -16.16
CA ALA A 151 6.91 -12.54 -15.47
C ALA A 151 5.77 -12.82 -14.48
N ILE A 152 5.39 -11.82 -13.68
CA ILE A 152 4.26 -11.92 -12.74
C ILE A 152 2.95 -12.17 -13.49
N LEU A 153 2.66 -11.41 -14.54
CA LEU A 153 1.45 -11.59 -15.35
C LEU A 153 1.40 -12.97 -16.02
N SER A 154 2.53 -13.44 -16.56
CA SER A 154 2.62 -14.76 -17.17
C SER A 154 2.36 -15.86 -16.14
N ARG A 155 2.93 -15.73 -14.94
CA ARG A 155 2.70 -16.68 -13.86
C ARG A 155 1.25 -16.66 -13.38
N ALA A 156 0.67 -15.48 -13.21
CA ALA A 156 -0.72 -15.31 -12.78
C ALA A 156 -1.73 -15.96 -13.75
N ARG A 157 -1.40 -15.98 -15.06
CA ARG A 157 -2.24 -16.66 -16.06
C ARG A 157 -2.14 -18.20 -16.06
N GLN A 158 -1.15 -18.74 -15.36
CA GLN A 158 -0.92 -20.19 -15.22
C GLN A 158 -1.53 -20.75 -13.93
N LEU A 159 -1.96 -19.89 -13.01
CA LEU A 159 -2.60 -20.26 -11.75
C LEU A 159 -4.11 -20.36 -11.90
#